data_0f4430d9c1b42d403fa1c5d239a44362
#
_entry.id   0f4430d9c1b42d403fa1c5d239a44362
#
_cell.length_a   1.000
_cell.length_b   1.000
_cell.length_c   1.000
_cell.angle_alpha   90.00
_cell.angle_beta   90.00
_cell.angle_gamma   90.00
#
_symmetry.space_group_name_H-M   'P 1'
#
loop_
_entity.id
_entity.type
_entity.pdbx_description
1 polymer ?
#
loop_
_entity_poly.entity_id
_entity_poly.type
_entity_poly.pdbx_seq_one_letter_code
_entity_poly.pdbx_strand_id
1 'polypeptide(L)'
;MDASHTPHDITDRKNAIRSEMRTRLATLTADQRAEWSTAACARLIRSVAFARASRVMLYMPMRSEVDVISVALEAFRLGKSVCVPRVDGSRKTMSAVETTSFDDESMDSDSLGVRAPKVGQEILQEEIDLVIVPGVAFDMHGFRLGRGGGFYDRYLARFSRDTATIGVCFDIQFVEEIPTEPTDIAVHAVVSDRRAVQRDPSHALLAIQDRNHT
;
A
#
# COMPACT_ATOMS: atom_id res chain seq x y z
N MET A 1 5.15 -15.30 32.10
CA MET A 1 5.42 -16.54 31.32
C MET A 1 5.36 -16.09 29.86
N ASP A 2 6.51 -15.87 29.31
CA ASP A 2 6.66 -15.37 27.94
C ASP A 2 6.50 -16.56 26.99
N ALA A 3 5.39 -16.60 26.24
CA ALA A 3 5.15 -17.64 25.24
C ALA A 3 6.00 -17.30 24.02
N SER A 4 7.25 -17.77 24.02
CA SER A 4 8.14 -17.71 22.86
C SER A 4 7.49 -18.47 21.69
N HIS A 5 6.80 -17.74 20.82
CA HIS A 5 6.22 -18.29 19.58
C HIS A 5 7.38 -18.77 18.70
N THR A 6 7.35 -20.03 18.30
CA THR A 6 8.36 -20.55 17.37
C THR A 6 8.13 -19.96 15.98
N PRO A 7 9.17 -19.81 15.12
CA PRO A 7 9.02 -19.31 13.75
C PRO A 7 7.98 -20.08 12.92
N HIS A 8 7.77 -21.34 13.19
CA HIS A 8 6.78 -22.19 12.54
C HIS A 8 5.35 -21.75 12.91
N ASP A 9 5.09 -21.46 14.19
CA ASP A 9 3.78 -20.96 14.66
C ASP A 9 3.40 -19.62 14.02
N ILE A 10 4.35 -18.68 13.88
CA ILE A 10 4.13 -17.38 13.22
C ILE A 10 3.74 -17.57 11.76
N THR A 11 4.44 -18.44 11.03
CA THR A 11 4.16 -18.73 9.62
C THR A 11 2.77 -19.33 9.44
N ASP A 12 2.38 -20.28 10.30
CA ASP A 12 1.07 -20.93 10.23
C ASP A 12 -0.05 -19.94 10.55
N ARG A 13 0.11 -19.10 11.57
CA ARG A 13 -0.84 -18.03 11.89
C ARG A 13 -0.97 -17.02 10.73
N LYS A 14 0.14 -16.58 10.12
CA LYS A 14 0.13 -15.73 8.93
C LYS A 14 -0.64 -16.39 7.76
N ASN A 15 -0.47 -17.69 7.55
CA ASN A 15 -1.15 -18.44 6.50
C ASN A 15 -2.65 -18.60 6.78
N ALA A 16 -3.05 -18.80 8.03
CA ALA A 16 -4.44 -18.85 8.45
C ALA A 16 -5.15 -17.51 8.14
N ILE A 17 -4.55 -16.37 8.51
CA ILE A 17 -5.07 -15.03 8.22
C ILE A 17 -5.19 -14.82 6.69
N ARG A 18 -4.18 -15.22 5.90
CA ARG A 18 -4.26 -15.11 4.43
C ARG A 18 -5.43 -15.92 3.85
N SER A 19 -5.66 -17.12 4.36
CA SER A 19 -6.75 -17.99 3.91
C SER A 19 -8.12 -17.39 4.27
N GLU A 20 -8.28 -16.94 5.50
CA GLU A 20 -9.50 -16.28 5.97
C GLU A 20 -9.80 -15.03 5.14
N MET A 21 -8.80 -14.18 4.94
CA MET A 21 -8.97 -12.94 4.21
C MET A 21 -9.29 -13.17 2.73
N ARG A 22 -8.73 -14.21 2.12
CA ARG A 22 -9.11 -14.62 0.75
C ARG A 22 -10.59 -14.95 0.66
N THR A 23 -11.11 -15.68 1.65
CA THR A 23 -12.54 -16.02 1.72
C THR A 23 -13.40 -14.77 1.90
N ARG A 24 -13.03 -13.87 2.83
CA ARG A 24 -13.76 -12.61 3.05
C ARG A 24 -13.78 -11.73 1.80
N LEU A 25 -12.64 -11.54 1.14
CA LEU A 25 -12.55 -10.71 -0.07
C LEU A 25 -13.29 -11.32 -1.27
N ALA A 26 -13.42 -12.64 -1.33
CA ALA A 26 -14.17 -13.32 -2.39
C ALA A 26 -15.69 -13.06 -2.30
N THR A 27 -16.22 -12.66 -1.14
CA THR A 27 -17.65 -12.33 -0.97
C THR A 27 -18.03 -10.97 -1.54
N LEU A 28 -17.05 -10.10 -1.80
CA LEU A 28 -17.30 -8.76 -2.31
C LEU A 28 -17.77 -8.81 -3.77
N THR A 29 -18.85 -8.09 -4.07
CA THR A 29 -19.29 -7.87 -5.45
C THR A 29 -18.36 -6.87 -6.16
N ALA A 30 -18.45 -6.78 -7.48
CA ALA A 30 -17.70 -5.79 -8.26
C ALA A 30 -18.08 -4.36 -7.85
N ASP A 31 -19.38 -4.10 -7.66
CA ASP A 31 -19.90 -2.80 -7.26
C ASP A 31 -19.39 -2.38 -5.87
N GLN A 32 -19.42 -3.30 -4.89
CA GLN A 32 -18.85 -3.04 -3.56
C GLN A 32 -17.37 -2.71 -3.62
N ARG A 33 -16.58 -3.44 -4.44
CA ARG A 33 -15.17 -3.13 -4.61
C ARG A 33 -14.96 -1.74 -5.21
N ALA A 34 -15.73 -1.36 -6.22
CA ALA A 34 -15.63 -0.05 -6.86
C ALA A 34 -16.02 1.08 -5.89
N GLU A 35 -17.14 0.93 -5.19
CA GLU A 35 -17.61 1.91 -4.19
C GLU A 35 -16.59 2.08 -3.05
N TRP A 36 -16.13 0.97 -2.47
CA TRP A 36 -15.20 1.02 -1.36
C TRP A 36 -13.80 1.48 -1.78
N SER A 37 -13.36 1.14 -2.98
CA SER A 37 -12.12 1.72 -3.54
C SER A 37 -12.23 3.23 -3.66
N THR A 38 -13.35 3.74 -4.20
CA THR A 38 -13.61 5.17 -4.31
C THR A 38 -13.57 5.87 -2.94
N ALA A 39 -14.21 5.28 -1.92
CA ALA A 39 -14.23 5.83 -0.57
C ALA A 39 -12.84 5.85 0.09
N ALA A 40 -12.07 4.76 -0.03
CA ALA A 40 -10.71 4.68 0.49
C ALA A 40 -9.78 5.69 -0.19
N CYS A 41 -9.81 5.77 -1.53
CA CYS A 41 -9.03 6.72 -2.31
C CYS A 41 -9.38 8.17 -1.98
N ALA A 42 -10.68 8.50 -1.85
CA ALA A 42 -11.12 9.84 -1.48
C ALA A 42 -10.58 10.26 -0.10
N ARG A 43 -10.50 9.33 0.86
CA ARG A 43 -9.91 9.59 2.17
C ARG A 43 -8.40 9.81 2.08
N LEU A 44 -7.70 8.98 1.31
CA LEU A 44 -6.26 9.13 1.08
C LEU A 44 -5.92 10.46 0.40
N ILE A 45 -6.62 10.84 -0.66
CA ILE A 45 -6.42 12.09 -1.40
C ILE A 45 -6.58 13.33 -0.51
N ARG A 46 -7.46 13.27 0.49
CA ARG A 46 -7.65 14.35 1.46
C ARG A 46 -6.60 14.38 2.58
N SER A 47 -5.73 13.42 2.67
CA SER A 47 -4.70 13.37 3.73
C SER A 47 -3.62 14.43 3.53
N VAL A 48 -3.06 14.90 4.64
CA VAL A 48 -1.90 15.81 4.63
C VAL A 48 -0.71 15.17 3.94
N ALA A 49 -0.51 13.87 4.12
CA ALA A 49 0.57 13.13 3.45
C ALA A 49 0.47 13.24 1.93
N PHE A 50 -0.72 12.99 1.36
CA PHE A 50 -0.91 13.14 -0.09
C PHE A 50 -0.77 14.57 -0.56
N ALA A 51 -1.30 15.54 0.20
CA ALA A 51 -1.23 16.95 -0.15
C ALA A 51 0.22 17.45 -0.24
N ARG A 52 1.08 17.05 0.71
CA ARG A 52 2.48 17.48 0.79
C ARG A 52 3.42 16.76 -0.17
N ALA A 53 3.10 15.52 -0.55
CA ALA A 53 3.94 14.74 -1.44
C ALA A 53 4.06 15.38 -2.82
N SER A 54 5.26 15.49 -3.35
CA SER A 54 5.57 15.84 -4.74
C SER A 54 5.67 14.58 -5.60
N ARG A 55 6.19 13.49 -5.03
CA ARG A 55 6.31 12.19 -5.70
C ARG A 55 5.66 11.10 -4.88
N VAL A 56 4.72 10.38 -5.51
CA VAL A 56 3.91 9.34 -4.89
C VAL A 56 4.20 7.99 -5.55
N MET A 57 4.56 7.00 -4.74
CA MET A 57 4.64 5.62 -5.20
C MET A 57 3.32 4.91 -4.91
N LEU A 58 2.72 4.34 -5.95
CA LEU A 58 1.49 3.56 -5.89
C LEU A 58 1.80 2.10 -6.26
N TYR A 59 1.01 1.16 -5.77
CA TYR A 59 1.05 -0.20 -6.28
C TYR A 59 0.14 -0.35 -7.51
N MET A 60 0.41 -1.35 -8.33
CA MET A 60 -0.51 -1.76 -9.39
C MET A 60 -1.57 -2.69 -8.79
N PRO A 61 -2.85 -2.27 -8.77
CA PRO A 61 -3.88 -3.00 -8.04
C PRO A 61 -4.18 -4.35 -8.68
N MET A 62 -4.23 -5.38 -7.86
CA MET A 62 -4.78 -6.68 -8.21
C MET A 62 -6.28 -6.72 -7.91
N ARG A 63 -7.00 -7.68 -8.50
CA ARG A 63 -8.45 -7.79 -8.37
C ARG A 63 -8.99 -7.80 -6.92
N SER A 64 -8.19 -8.25 -5.96
CA SER A 64 -8.57 -8.32 -4.53
C SER A 64 -8.09 -7.12 -3.71
N GLU A 65 -7.49 -6.13 -4.33
CA GLU A 65 -6.96 -4.93 -3.68
C GLU A 65 -7.82 -3.71 -3.98
N VAL A 66 -7.67 -2.66 -3.20
CA VAL A 66 -8.28 -1.35 -3.49
C VAL A 66 -7.70 -0.84 -4.80
N ASP A 67 -8.58 -0.42 -5.71
CA ASP A 67 -8.17 0.23 -6.95
C ASP A 67 -7.73 1.67 -6.66
N VAL A 68 -6.42 1.90 -6.70
CA VAL A 68 -5.77 3.19 -6.40
C VAL A 68 -5.50 4.05 -7.63
N ILE A 69 -5.99 3.66 -8.81
CA ILE A 69 -5.77 4.42 -10.05
C ILE A 69 -6.32 5.85 -9.95
N SER A 70 -7.44 6.05 -9.26
CA SER A 70 -7.99 7.38 -9.03
C SER A 70 -7.05 8.30 -8.22
N VAL A 71 -6.22 7.74 -7.34
CA VAL A 71 -5.18 8.48 -6.61
C VAL A 71 -4.07 8.94 -7.57
N ALA A 72 -3.68 8.09 -8.51
CA ALA A 72 -2.70 8.45 -9.53
C ALA A 72 -3.22 9.55 -10.46
N LEU A 73 -4.48 9.44 -10.91
CA LEU A 73 -5.10 10.46 -11.75
C LEU A 73 -5.16 11.82 -11.05
N GLU A 74 -5.51 11.84 -9.77
CA GLU A 74 -5.50 13.07 -8.97
C GLU A 74 -4.07 13.61 -8.76
N ALA A 75 -3.08 12.73 -8.56
CA ALA A 75 -1.67 13.11 -8.50
C ALA A 75 -1.22 13.80 -9.79
N PHE A 76 -1.53 13.23 -10.96
CA PHE A 76 -1.24 13.84 -12.26
C PHE A 76 -1.93 15.20 -12.43
N ARG A 77 -3.22 15.29 -12.07
CA ARG A 77 -3.98 16.55 -12.12
C ARG A 77 -3.34 17.67 -11.28
N LEU A 78 -2.68 17.30 -10.18
CA LEU A 78 -1.98 18.22 -9.27
C LEU A 78 -0.52 18.44 -9.66
N GLY A 79 -0.04 17.90 -10.79
CA GLY A 79 1.34 18.04 -11.23
C GLY A 79 2.36 17.25 -10.39
N LYS A 80 1.91 16.23 -9.65
CA LYS A 80 2.79 15.34 -8.89
C LYS A 80 3.35 14.24 -9.77
N SER A 81 4.59 13.80 -9.49
CA SER A 81 5.17 12.60 -10.10
C SER A 81 4.56 11.34 -9.50
N VAL A 82 4.29 10.36 -10.35
CA VAL A 82 3.81 9.03 -9.93
C VAL A 82 4.81 7.98 -10.34
N CYS A 83 5.13 7.06 -9.44
CA CYS A 83 5.90 5.87 -9.74
C CYS A 83 5.20 4.61 -9.23
N VAL A 84 5.51 3.48 -9.84
CA VAL A 84 4.96 2.17 -9.50
C VAL A 84 6.08 1.14 -9.33
N PRO A 85 5.85 0.05 -8.58
CA PRO A 85 6.87 -0.97 -8.40
C PRO A 85 7.14 -1.74 -9.69
N ARG A 86 8.41 -2.02 -9.94
CA ARG A 86 8.90 -3.06 -10.85
C ARG A 86 9.59 -4.11 -10.02
N VAL A 87 9.15 -5.36 -10.15
CA VAL A 87 9.63 -6.46 -9.31
C VAL A 87 10.55 -7.38 -10.12
N ASP A 88 11.71 -7.69 -9.56
CA ASP A 88 12.56 -8.79 -10.03
C ASP A 88 12.37 -10.00 -9.11
N GLY A 89 11.58 -10.96 -9.57
CA GLY A 89 11.29 -12.18 -8.81
C GLY A 89 12.51 -13.05 -8.57
N SER A 90 13.50 -13.03 -9.48
CA SER A 90 14.73 -13.84 -9.39
C SER A 90 15.65 -13.32 -8.29
N ARG A 91 15.80 -12.01 -8.19
CA ARG A 91 16.61 -11.32 -7.18
C ARG A 91 15.84 -10.99 -5.91
N LYS A 92 14.53 -11.18 -5.92
CA LYS A 92 13.61 -10.75 -4.85
C LYS A 92 13.77 -9.28 -4.49
N THR A 93 14.00 -8.43 -5.50
CA THR A 93 14.14 -6.98 -5.35
C THR A 93 12.96 -6.25 -5.97
N MET A 94 12.77 -5.01 -5.55
CA MET A 94 11.76 -4.10 -6.08
C MET A 94 12.40 -2.73 -6.26
N SER A 95 12.13 -2.07 -7.38
CA SER A 95 12.46 -0.68 -7.67
C SER A 95 11.20 0.11 -7.99
N ALA A 96 11.28 1.43 -7.90
CA ALA A 96 10.22 2.33 -8.31
C ALA A 96 10.52 2.85 -9.71
N VAL A 97 9.53 2.81 -10.59
CA VAL A 97 9.65 3.31 -11.98
C VAL A 97 8.58 4.35 -12.23
N GLU A 98 9.00 5.51 -12.72
CA GLU A 98 8.10 6.60 -13.06
C GLU A 98 7.12 6.17 -14.15
N THR A 99 5.87 6.59 -14.01
CA THR A 99 4.84 6.38 -15.01
C THR A 99 4.04 7.66 -15.25
N THR A 100 3.64 7.87 -16.48
CA THR A 100 2.77 8.97 -16.91
C THR A 100 1.40 8.47 -17.38
N SER A 101 1.24 7.15 -17.52
CA SER A 101 -0.01 6.51 -17.96
C SER A 101 -0.15 5.11 -17.36
N PHE A 102 -1.39 4.63 -17.29
CA PHE A 102 -1.78 3.28 -16.90
C PHE A 102 -2.44 2.51 -18.06
N ASP A 103 -2.33 3.01 -19.28
CA ASP A 103 -2.87 2.36 -20.47
C ASP A 103 -2.14 1.04 -20.75
N ASP A 104 -2.84 0.08 -21.32
CA ASP A 104 -2.29 -1.25 -21.64
C ASP A 104 -1.09 -1.18 -22.60
N GLU A 105 -1.07 -0.17 -23.50
CA GLU A 105 0.04 0.03 -24.43
C GLU A 105 1.34 0.46 -23.73
N SER A 106 1.25 1.18 -22.61
CA SER A 106 2.40 1.69 -21.85
C SER A 106 2.90 0.75 -20.76
N MET A 107 2.13 -0.29 -20.43
CA MET A 107 2.43 -1.26 -19.39
C MET A 107 2.81 -2.63 -19.96
N ASP A 108 3.62 -3.36 -19.20
CA ASP A 108 3.95 -4.77 -19.43
C ASP A 108 3.80 -5.54 -18.10
N SER A 109 3.84 -6.85 -18.15
CA SER A 109 3.86 -7.67 -16.93
C SER A 109 5.30 -8.01 -16.55
N ASP A 110 5.65 -7.79 -15.29
CA ASP A 110 6.93 -8.21 -14.75
C ASP A 110 7.02 -9.74 -14.56
N SER A 111 8.12 -10.21 -14.01
CA SER A 111 8.39 -11.65 -13.79
C SER A 111 7.38 -12.35 -12.85
N LEU A 112 6.56 -11.59 -12.12
CA LEU A 112 5.50 -12.09 -11.24
C LEU A 112 4.09 -11.81 -11.78
N GLY A 113 3.97 -11.29 -13.01
CA GLY A 113 2.69 -10.92 -13.60
C GLY A 113 2.11 -9.61 -13.06
N VAL A 114 2.90 -8.82 -12.34
CA VAL A 114 2.50 -7.48 -11.91
C VAL A 114 2.75 -6.49 -13.05
N ARG A 115 1.78 -5.63 -13.33
CA ARG A 115 1.93 -4.61 -14.38
C ARG A 115 2.97 -3.58 -13.96
N ALA A 116 3.87 -3.25 -14.89
CA ALA A 116 4.89 -2.23 -14.70
C ALA A 116 5.09 -1.46 -16.01
N PRO A 117 5.55 -0.20 -15.99
CA PRO A 117 5.83 0.56 -17.21
C PRO A 117 6.87 -0.14 -18.08
N LYS A 118 6.62 -0.22 -19.39
CA LYS A 118 7.60 -0.72 -20.38
C LYS A 118 8.85 0.15 -20.41
N VAL A 119 8.62 1.47 -20.35
CA VAL A 119 9.66 2.50 -20.34
C VAL A 119 9.38 3.44 -19.17
N GLY A 120 10.41 3.84 -18.46
CA GLY A 120 10.29 4.78 -17.34
C GLY A 120 11.63 4.89 -16.63
N GLN A 121 11.88 6.07 -16.07
CA GLN A 121 13.06 6.31 -15.25
C GLN A 121 12.91 5.57 -13.92
N GLU A 122 13.97 4.89 -13.47
CA GLU A 122 14.02 4.37 -12.12
C GLU A 122 14.19 5.54 -11.14
N ILE A 123 13.35 5.55 -10.12
CA ILE A 123 13.30 6.60 -9.11
C ILE A 123 14.02 6.11 -7.86
N LEU A 124 14.92 6.93 -7.35
CA LEU A 124 15.62 6.62 -6.10
C LEU A 124 14.66 6.73 -4.91
N GLN A 125 14.88 5.92 -3.90
CA GLN A 125 13.96 5.85 -2.75
C GLN A 125 13.89 7.17 -1.97
N GLU A 126 15.01 7.89 -1.87
CA GLU A 126 15.10 9.20 -1.23
C GLU A 126 14.31 10.31 -1.94
N GLU A 127 13.91 10.08 -3.18
CA GLU A 127 13.10 11.02 -3.94
C GLU A 127 11.59 10.80 -3.76
N ILE A 128 11.17 9.75 -3.04
CA ILE A 128 9.77 9.38 -2.86
C ILE A 128 9.27 9.94 -1.52
N ASP A 129 8.25 10.80 -1.58
CA ASP A 129 7.67 11.43 -0.39
C ASP A 129 6.59 10.58 0.26
N LEU A 130 5.83 9.83 -0.55
CA LEU A 130 4.71 9.02 -0.09
C LEU A 130 4.69 7.68 -0.80
N VAL A 131 4.63 6.59 -0.02
CA VAL A 131 4.43 5.23 -0.54
C VAL A 131 3.06 4.71 -0.12
N ILE A 132 2.24 4.34 -1.09
CA ILE A 132 0.98 3.64 -0.87
C ILE A 132 1.25 2.14 -0.91
N VAL A 133 0.94 1.48 0.19
CA VAL A 133 1.37 0.10 0.45
C VAL A 133 0.16 -0.85 0.42
N PRO A 134 0.19 -1.91 -0.42
CA PRO A 134 -0.85 -2.92 -0.43
C PRO A 134 -0.66 -3.93 0.71
N GLY A 135 -1.74 -4.64 1.04
CA GLY A 135 -1.70 -5.74 1.99
C GLY A 135 -2.91 -6.65 1.88
N VAL A 136 -2.74 -7.89 2.33
CA VAL A 136 -3.84 -8.87 2.47
C VAL A 136 -4.66 -8.56 3.71
N ALA A 137 -4.00 -8.17 4.80
CA ALA A 137 -4.63 -7.73 6.05
C ALA A 137 -3.78 -6.63 6.70
N PHE A 138 -4.40 -5.84 7.57
CA PHE A 138 -3.76 -4.79 8.37
C PHE A 138 -4.26 -4.87 9.81
N ASP A 139 -3.45 -4.42 10.76
CA ASP A 139 -3.86 -4.21 12.14
C ASP A 139 -3.83 -2.72 12.53
N MET A 140 -4.27 -2.44 13.77
CA MET A 140 -4.33 -1.08 14.30
C MET A 140 -2.95 -0.48 14.62
N HIS A 141 -1.91 -1.32 14.63
CA HIS A 141 -0.52 -0.92 14.88
C HIS A 141 0.25 -0.61 13.59
N GLY A 142 -0.41 -0.72 12.44
CA GLY A 142 0.18 -0.46 11.13
C GLY A 142 0.97 -1.64 10.56
N PHE A 143 0.96 -2.79 11.23
CA PHE A 143 1.52 -3.99 10.62
C PHE A 143 0.60 -4.49 9.50
N ARG A 144 1.23 -5.07 8.49
CA ARG A 144 0.52 -5.61 7.34
C ARG A 144 0.94 -7.04 7.06
N LEU A 145 0.00 -7.82 6.60
CA LEU A 145 0.25 -9.14 6.04
C LEU A 145 0.30 -9.03 4.52
N GLY A 146 1.47 -9.25 3.94
CA GLY A 146 1.65 -9.36 2.50
C GLY A 146 1.34 -10.76 1.97
N ARG A 147 1.55 -10.96 0.67
CA ARG A 147 1.34 -12.25 -0.02
C ARG A 147 2.42 -13.30 0.25
N GLY A 148 3.45 -12.98 1.05
CA GLY A 148 4.51 -13.92 1.46
C GLY A 148 5.86 -13.72 0.75
N GLY A 149 5.96 -12.85 -0.25
CA GLY A 149 7.23 -12.59 -0.96
C GLY A 149 8.21 -11.67 -0.22
N GLY A 150 7.76 -10.92 0.80
CA GLY A 150 8.57 -9.97 1.59
C GLY A 150 9.13 -8.79 0.78
N PHE A 151 8.60 -8.52 -0.42
CA PHE A 151 9.10 -7.43 -1.29
C PHE A 151 8.98 -6.07 -0.63
N TYR A 152 7.81 -5.76 -0.09
CA TYR A 152 7.56 -4.48 0.55
C TYR A 152 8.35 -4.32 1.85
N ASP A 153 8.55 -5.38 2.66
CA ASP A 153 9.33 -5.27 3.90
C ASP A 153 10.78 -4.91 3.60
N ARG A 154 11.40 -5.63 2.64
CA ARG A 154 12.77 -5.31 2.20
C ARG A 154 12.88 -3.93 1.55
N TYR A 155 11.85 -3.51 0.84
CA TYR A 155 11.84 -2.20 0.19
C TYR A 155 11.64 -1.08 1.20
N LEU A 156 10.67 -1.20 2.10
CA LEU A 156 10.37 -0.20 3.13
C LEU A 156 11.48 -0.05 4.16
N ALA A 157 12.24 -1.11 4.44
CA ALA A 157 13.38 -1.05 5.36
C ALA A 157 14.49 -0.07 4.95
N ARG A 158 14.47 0.38 3.68
CA ARG A 158 15.49 1.28 3.12
C ARG A 158 15.05 2.74 3.10
N PHE A 159 13.79 3.06 3.40
CA PHE A 159 13.30 4.43 3.40
C PHE A 159 13.78 5.20 4.63
N SER A 160 13.97 6.50 4.44
CA SER A 160 14.18 7.43 5.56
C SER A 160 12.90 7.54 6.40
N ARG A 161 13.05 8.11 7.61
CA ARG A 161 11.88 8.39 8.47
C ARG A 161 10.95 9.47 7.92
N ASP A 162 11.42 10.25 6.95
CA ASP A 162 10.67 11.37 6.39
C ASP A 162 9.70 10.93 5.29
N THR A 163 9.91 9.75 4.68
CA THR A 163 9.00 9.19 3.68
C THR A 163 7.74 8.66 4.35
N ALA A 164 6.59 9.24 4.02
CA ALA A 164 5.31 8.74 4.52
C ALA A 164 4.96 7.40 3.89
N THR A 165 4.50 6.44 4.71
CA THR A 165 4.00 5.14 4.23
C THR A 165 2.58 4.93 4.70
N ILE A 166 1.64 4.72 3.77
CA ILE A 166 0.22 4.54 4.07
C ILE A 166 -0.28 3.24 3.45
N GLY A 167 -0.73 2.32 4.30
CA GLY A 167 -1.47 1.13 3.87
C GLY A 167 -2.85 1.50 3.36
N VAL A 168 -3.30 0.88 2.27
CA VAL A 168 -4.67 1.08 1.76
C VAL A 168 -5.35 -0.27 1.63
N CYS A 169 -6.56 -0.39 2.19
CA CYS A 169 -7.30 -1.64 2.24
C CYS A 169 -8.82 -1.40 2.26
N PHE A 170 -9.60 -2.46 2.08
CA PHE A 170 -11.00 -2.47 2.47
C PHE A 170 -11.11 -2.65 3.99
N ASP A 171 -12.12 -2.06 4.63
CA ASP A 171 -12.28 -2.12 6.10
C ASP A 171 -12.36 -3.55 6.64
N ILE A 172 -12.89 -4.47 5.84
CA ILE A 172 -12.97 -5.91 6.17
C ILE A 172 -11.59 -6.59 6.24
N GLN A 173 -10.52 -5.94 5.80
CA GLN A 173 -9.14 -6.45 5.87
C GLN A 173 -8.45 -6.09 7.19
N PHE A 174 -9.11 -5.33 8.07
CA PHE A 174 -8.60 -5.15 9.42
C PHE A 174 -8.75 -6.42 10.24
N VAL A 175 -7.67 -6.80 10.92
CA VAL A 175 -7.61 -7.89 11.91
C VAL A 175 -7.19 -7.32 13.26
N GLU A 176 -7.39 -8.07 14.32
CA GLU A 176 -7.04 -7.65 15.67
C GLU A 176 -5.52 -7.47 15.80
N GLU A 177 -4.74 -8.47 15.38
CA GLU A 177 -3.29 -8.49 15.44
C GLU A 177 -2.71 -9.32 14.30
N ILE A 178 -1.63 -8.83 13.71
CA ILE A 178 -0.82 -9.57 12.74
C ILE A 178 0.41 -10.15 13.46
N PRO A 179 0.64 -11.46 13.41
CA PRO A 179 1.87 -12.04 13.92
C PRO A 179 3.07 -11.47 13.19
N THR A 180 4.04 -10.91 13.92
CA THR A 180 5.18 -10.18 13.35
C THR A 180 6.49 -10.89 13.58
N GLU A 181 7.43 -10.69 12.66
CA GLU A 181 8.84 -11.05 12.73
C GLU A 181 9.69 -9.77 12.76
N PRO A 182 10.95 -9.82 13.22
CA PRO A 182 11.80 -8.64 13.30
C PRO A 182 12.04 -7.92 11.95
N THR A 183 11.79 -8.59 10.84
CA THR A 183 11.92 -8.05 9.48
C THR A 183 10.65 -7.39 8.95
N ASP A 184 9.51 -7.55 9.64
CA ASP A 184 8.25 -6.94 9.22
C ASP A 184 8.25 -5.44 9.53
N ILE A 185 7.97 -4.63 8.53
CA ILE A 185 7.98 -3.17 8.64
C ILE A 185 6.54 -2.65 8.69
N ALA A 186 6.17 -2.01 9.81
CA ALA A 186 4.88 -1.35 9.94
C ALA A 186 4.82 -0.08 9.10
N VAL A 187 3.65 0.22 8.52
CA VAL A 187 3.37 1.50 7.87
C VAL A 187 3.01 2.56 8.90
N HIS A 188 3.16 3.84 8.54
CA HIS A 188 2.86 4.97 9.43
C HIS A 188 1.36 5.16 9.66
N ALA A 189 0.55 4.80 8.67
CA ALA A 189 -0.91 4.90 8.75
C ALA A 189 -1.59 3.86 7.84
N VAL A 190 -2.86 3.56 8.11
CA VAL A 190 -3.71 2.70 7.27
C VAL A 190 -5.01 3.41 6.99
N VAL A 191 -5.44 3.41 5.73
CA VAL A 191 -6.69 4.02 5.26
C VAL A 191 -7.57 2.94 4.65
N SER A 192 -8.85 2.92 5.05
CA SER A 192 -9.88 2.08 4.45
C SER A 192 -11.05 2.91 3.91
N ASP A 193 -12.04 2.23 3.36
CA ASP A 193 -13.32 2.84 2.98
C ASP A 193 -14.07 3.45 4.17
N ARG A 194 -13.83 2.99 5.40
CA ARG A 194 -14.57 3.42 6.60
C ARG A 194 -13.75 4.22 7.59
N ARG A 195 -12.45 3.95 7.73
CA ARG A 195 -11.60 4.54 8.76
C ARG A 195 -10.23 4.92 8.25
N ALA A 196 -9.55 5.73 9.04
CA ALA A 196 -8.14 6.02 8.90
C ALA A 196 -7.48 5.87 10.28
N VAL A 197 -6.41 5.09 10.34
CA VAL A 197 -5.68 4.77 11.57
C VAL A 197 -4.25 5.22 11.41
N GLN A 198 -3.73 5.96 12.37
CA GLN A 198 -2.36 6.42 12.37
C GLN A 198 -1.62 5.80 13.55
N ARG A 199 -0.46 5.17 13.27
CA ARG A 199 0.35 4.47 14.26
C ARG A 199 0.92 5.43 15.31
N ASP A 200 1.42 6.57 14.87
CA ASP A 200 1.99 7.60 15.74
C ASP A 200 1.26 8.93 15.50
N PRO A 201 0.42 9.38 16.45
CA PRO A 201 -0.32 10.63 16.33
C PRO A 201 0.56 11.89 16.19
N SER A 202 1.85 11.82 16.55
CA SER A 202 2.77 12.96 16.40
C SER A 202 3.07 13.33 14.95
N HIS A 203 2.87 12.39 14.02
CA HIS A 203 3.03 12.62 12.60
C HIS A 203 1.68 12.93 11.94
N ALA A 204 1.21 14.12 11.89
CA ALA A 204 -0.11 14.52 11.36
C ALA A 204 -0.35 14.12 9.87
N LEU A 205 -0.16 12.84 9.52
CA LEU A 205 -0.25 12.34 8.13
C LEU A 205 -1.68 12.26 7.61
N LEU A 206 -2.62 11.93 8.49
CA LEU A 206 -4.03 11.70 8.16
C LEU A 206 -4.94 12.87 8.52
N ALA A 207 -4.42 13.98 9.05
CA ALA A 207 -5.20 15.19 9.25
C ALA A 207 -5.85 15.56 7.90
N ILE A 208 -7.16 15.84 7.92
CA ILE A 208 -7.89 16.26 6.72
C ILE A 208 -7.54 17.73 6.50
N GLN A 209 -7.03 18.06 5.32
CA GLN A 209 -7.03 19.46 4.90
C GLN A 209 -8.46 19.84 4.54
N ASP A 210 -9.07 20.69 5.33
CA ASP A 210 -10.25 21.43 4.89
C ASP A 210 -9.81 22.27 3.68
N ARG A 211 -10.26 21.86 2.49
CA ARG A 211 -10.18 22.72 1.30
C ARG A 211 -11.21 23.85 1.50
N ASN A 212 -10.89 24.81 2.38
CA ASN A 212 -11.60 26.07 2.40
C ASN A 212 -10.95 27.00 1.37
N HIS A 213 -11.71 27.20 0.32
CA HIS A 213 -11.85 28.41 -0.48
C HIS A 213 -10.59 29.13 -0.99
N THR A 214 -10.37 29.04 -2.27
CA THR A 214 -10.47 30.27 -3.10
C THR A 214 -10.98 29.91 -4.47
#